data_a8e7729498c670d7a9f0c0b63bd6ae1f
#
_entry.id   a8e7729498c670d7a9f0c0b63bd6ae1f
#
_cell.length_a   1.000
_cell.length_b   1.000
_cell.length_c   1.000
_cell.angle_alpha   90.00
_cell.angle_beta   90.00
_cell.angle_gamma   90.00
#
_symmetry.space_group_name_H-M   'P 1'
#
loop_
_entity.id
_entity.type
_entity.pdbx_description
1 polymer ?
#
loop_
_entity_poly.entity_id
_entity_poly.type
_entity_poly.pdbx_seq_one_letter_code
_entity_poly.pdbx_strand_id
1 'polypeptide(L)'
;MHIILLLPELKSECDNIIVGLKSGSFDAFEKVYKLYSGKLYNFVMRISGGDSYWAEEIVQRTFVRLWEIHDQVSPDKSLISYLCTIAKNLLMNVYQRQTVEYIYAEYVLESS
;
A
#
# COMPACT_ATOMS: atom_id res chain seq x y z
N MET A 1 21.53 -20.82 14.06
CA MET A 1 20.59 -21.88 14.42
C MET A 1 19.27 -21.36 14.94
N HIS A 2 19.27 -20.35 15.80
CA HIS A 2 18.02 -19.77 16.32
C HIS A 2 17.15 -19.17 15.24
N ILE A 3 17.74 -18.64 14.17
CA ILE A 3 17.01 -18.05 13.02
C ILE A 3 16.16 -19.11 12.31
N ILE A 4 16.67 -20.34 12.17
CA ILE A 4 15.97 -21.43 11.49
C ILE A 4 14.77 -21.89 12.32
N LEU A 5 14.87 -21.89 13.65
CA LEU A 5 13.77 -22.25 14.54
C LEU A 5 12.68 -21.17 14.61
N LEU A 6 13.04 -19.90 14.37
CA LEU A 6 12.10 -18.77 14.39
C LEU A 6 11.31 -18.63 13.10
N LEU A 7 11.85 -19.11 11.97
CA LEU A 7 11.19 -19.00 10.67
C LEU A 7 9.78 -19.63 10.62
N PRO A 8 9.55 -20.84 11.15
CA PRO A 8 8.21 -21.43 11.19
C PRO A 8 7.24 -20.61 12.05
N GLU A 9 7.71 -20.05 13.17
CA GLU A 9 6.88 -19.23 14.05
C GLU A 9 6.49 -17.92 13.39
N LEU A 10 7.44 -17.26 12.69
CA LEU A 10 7.19 -16.03 11.95
C LEU A 10 6.19 -16.27 10.81
N LYS A 11 6.34 -17.39 10.11
CA LYS A 11 5.41 -17.76 9.05
C LYS A 11 4.00 -18.02 9.60
N SER A 12 3.92 -18.71 10.75
CA SER A 12 2.65 -18.98 11.40
C SER A 12 1.97 -17.68 11.85
N GLU A 13 2.72 -16.72 12.39
CA GLU A 13 2.19 -15.40 12.75
C GLU A 13 1.68 -14.63 11.54
N CYS A 14 2.45 -14.64 10.44
CA CYS A 14 2.03 -14.01 9.19
C CYS A 14 0.77 -14.66 8.63
N ASP A 15 0.68 -15.98 8.66
CA ASP A 15 -0.51 -16.72 8.22
C ASP A 15 -1.71 -16.35 9.08
N ASN A 16 -1.55 -16.26 10.39
CA ASN A 16 -2.61 -15.86 11.32
C ASN A 16 -3.08 -14.43 11.09
N ILE A 17 -2.15 -13.51 10.81
CA ILE A 17 -2.47 -12.13 10.49
C ILE A 17 -3.29 -12.05 9.19
N ILE A 18 -2.91 -12.80 8.17
CA ILE A 18 -3.64 -12.84 6.89
C ILE A 18 -5.03 -13.41 7.08
N VAL A 19 -5.17 -14.50 7.83
CA VAL A 19 -6.47 -15.11 8.13
C VAL A 19 -7.35 -14.11 8.88
N GLY A 20 -6.82 -13.44 9.90
CA GLY A 20 -7.53 -12.43 10.66
C GLY A 20 -7.94 -11.25 9.78
N LEU A 21 -7.04 -10.77 8.95
CA LEU A 21 -7.32 -9.67 8.02
C LEU A 21 -8.45 -10.04 7.06
N LYS A 22 -8.38 -11.24 6.49
CA LYS A 22 -9.39 -11.74 5.55
C LYS A 22 -10.76 -11.88 6.19
N SER A 23 -10.82 -12.22 7.48
CA SER A 23 -12.09 -12.33 8.23
C SER A 23 -12.61 -10.98 8.72
N GLY A 24 -11.89 -9.88 8.48
CA GLY A 24 -12.31 -8.54 8.88
C GLY A 24 -11.91 -8.16 10.30
N SER A 25 -10.88 -8.80 10.87
CA SER A 25 -10.37 -8.46 12.20
C SER A 25 -9.64 -7.12 12.18
N PHE A 26 -10.14 -6.16 12.94
CA PHE A 26 -9.49 -4.86 13.09
C PHE A 26 -8.13 -4.98 13.78
N ASP A 27 -7.99 -5.90 14.74
CA ASP A 27 -6.71 -6.15 15.40
C ASP A 27 -5.64 -6.63 14.41
N ALA A 28 -6.02 -7.54 13.50
CA ALA A 28 -5.12 -8.01 12.44
C ALA A 28 -4.74 -6.85 11.50
N PHE A 29 -5.69 -6.00 11.14
CA PHE A 29 -5.44 -4.82 10.31
C PHE A 29 -4.46 -3.87 11.00
N GLU A 30 -4.64 -3.60 12.27
CA GLU A 30 -3.74 -2.73 13.05
C GLU A 30 -2.31 -3.29 13.08
N LYS A 31 -2.16 -4.60 13.25
CA LYS A 31 -0.85 -5.26 13.21
C LYS A 31 -0.18 -5.09 11.84
N VAL A 32 -0.94 -5.27 10.77
CA VAL A 32 -0.45 -5.06 9.39
C VAL A 32 0.01 -3.62 9.21
N TYR A 33 -0.77 -2.66 9.67
CA TYR A 33 -0.41 -1.25 9.61
C TYR A 33 0.91 -0.97 10.33
N LYS A 34 1.04 -1.45 11.56
CA LYS A 34 2.26 -1.25 12.37
C LYS A 34 3.50 -1.90 11.74
N LEU A 35 3.32 -3.08 11.13
CA LEU A 35 4.43 -3.81 10.52
C LEU A 35 4.91 -3.18 9.21
N TYR A 36 3.99 -2.69 8.40
CA TYR A 36 4.31 -2.37 7.01
C TYR A 36 4.21 -0.89 6.63
N SER A 37 3.61 -0.04 7.47
CA SER A 37 3.42 1.37 7.12
C SER A 37 4.75 2.10 6.85
N GLY A 38 5.77 1.85 7.66
CA GLY A 38 7.09 2.46 7.46
C GLY A 38 7.77 2.01 6.17
N LYS A 39 7.72 0.72 5.89
CA LYS A 39 8.28 0.15 4.67
C LYS A 39 7.56 0.66 3.43
N LEU A 40 6.24 0.75 3.51
CA LEU A 40 5.42 1.26 2.42
C LEU A 40 5.71 2.74 2.18
N TYR A 41 5.83 3.53 3.24
CA TYR A 41 6.19 4.93 3.15
C TYR A 41 7.54 5.10 2.42
N ASN A 42 8.56 4.34 2.82
CA ASN A 42 9.87 4.39 2.19
C ASN A 42 9.82 4.00 0.71
N PHE A 43 8.99 3.00 0.38
CA PHE A 43 8.77 2.60 -1.01
C PHE A 43 8.17 3.75 -1.82
N VAL A 44 7.14 4.41 -1.31
CA VAL A 44 6.49 5.51 -2.03
C VAL A 44 7.41 6.72 -2.13
N MET A 45 8.20 7.01 -1.09
CA MET A 45 9.24 8.05 -1.17
C MET A 45 10.20 7.78 -2.32
N ARG A 46 10.60 6.53 -2.50
CA ARG A 46 11.51 6.15 -3.57
C ARG A 46 10.90 6.34 -4.95
N ILE A 47 9.68 5.84 -5.17
CA ILE A 47 9.05 5.92 -6.49
C ILE A 47 8.50 7.30 -6.81
N SER A 48 8.30 8.17 -5.82
CA SER A 48 7.84 9.54 -6.02
C SER A 48 8.99 10.56 -6.12
N GLY A 49 10.23 10.10 -6.02
CA GLY A 49 11.37 11.00 -6.05
C GLY A 49 11.50 11.86 -4.80
N GLY A 50 11.00 11.39 -3.66
CA GLY A 50 11.14 12.07 -2.38
C GLY A 50 9.97 12.97 -2.00
N ASP A 51 8.81 12.75 -2.56
CA ASP A 51 7.61 13.55 -2.28
C ASP A 51 6.92 13.04 -1.01
N SER A 52 7.22 13.70 0.13
CA SER A 52 6.68 13.28 1.42
C SER A 52 5.17 13.45 1.53
N TYR A 53 4.61 14.47 0.89
CA TYR A 53 3.15 14.68 0.89
C TYR A 53 2.44 13.48 0.25
N TRP A 54 2.86 13.11 -0.96
CA TRP A 54 2.24 11.98 -1.64
C TRP A 54 2.58 10.65 -0.98
N ALA A 55 3.77 10.52 -0.37
CA ALA A 55 4.09 9.31 0.38
C ALA A 55 3.10 9.08 1.54
N GLU A 56 2.81 10.12 2.32
CA GLU A 56 1.83 10.03 3.41
C GLU A 56 0.43 9.74 2.89
N GLU A 57 -0.01 10.47 1.86
CA GLU A 57 -1.33 10.30 1.27
C GLU A 57 -1.53 8.89 0.69
N ILE A 58 -0.55 8.41 -0.06
CA ILE A 58 -0.66 7.10 -0.72
C ILE A 58 -0.61 5.97 0.31
N VAL A 59 0.19 6.09 1.36
CA VAL A 59 0.20 5.09 2.44
C VAL A 59 -1.20 5.00 3.07
N GLN A 60 -1.80 6.12 3.42
CA GLN A 60 -3.14 6.14 4.01
C GLN A 60 -4.17 5.52 3.07
N ARG A 61 -4.18 5.94 1.81
CA ARG A 61 -5.11 5.41 0.80
C ARG A 61 -4.92 3.92 0.56
N THR A 62 -3.68 3.44 0.61
CA THR A 62 -3.37 2.01 0.46
C THR A 62 -3.99 1.20 1.59
N PHE A 63 -3.89 1.65 2.82
CA PHE A 63 -4.48 0.94 3.96
C PHE A 63 -6.00 1.04 3.98
N VAL A 64 -6.58 2.16 3.56
CA VAL A 64 -8.04 2.25 3.37
C VAL A 64 -8.49 1.23 2.32
N ARG A 65 -7.78 1.15 1.21
CA ARG A 65 -8.08 0.18 0.16
C ARG A 65 -7.93 -1.25 0.65
N LEU A 66 -6.89 -1.53 1.42
CA LEU A 66 -6.70 -2.86 2.01
C LEU A 66 -7.90 -3.24 2.88
N TRP A 67 -8.39 -2.32 3.70
CA TRP A 67 -9.58 -2.57 4.53
C TRP A 67 -10.81 -2.86 3.67
N GLU A 68 -11.00 -2.09 2.62
CA GLU A 68 -12.14 -2.29 1.70
C GLU A 68 -12.13 -3.67 1.04
N ILE A 69 -10.94 -4.20 0.72
CA ILE A 69 -10.79 -5.45 -0.01
C ILE A 69 -10.22 -6.57 0.85
N HIS A 70 -10.33 -6.48 2.18
CA HIS A 70 -9.69 -7.42 3.10
C HIS A 70 -10.05 -8.87 2.83
N ASP A 71 -11.27 -9.14 2.37
CA ASP A 71 -11.76 -10.48 2.06
C ASP A 71 -11.16 -11.09 0.79
N GLN A 72 -10.51 -10.26 -0.03
CA GLN A 72 -9.89 -10.67 -1.30
C GLN A 72 -8.38 -10.89 -1.18
N VAL A 73 -7.79 -10.69 -0.01
CA VAL A 73 -6.35 -10.85 0.20
C VAL A 73 -5.98 -12.32 0.04
N SER A 74 -5.01 -12.59 -0.83
CA SER A 74 -4.53 -13.95 -1.08
C SER A 74 -3.41 -14.32 -0.09
N PRO A 75 -3.52 -15.46 0.62
CA PRO A 75 -2.45 -15.89 1.52
C PRO A 75 -1.18 -16.36 0.80
N ASP A 76 -1.26 -16.60 -0.51
CA ASP A 76 -0.14 -17.12 -1.30
C ASP A 76 0.86 -16.05 -1.71
N LYS A 77 0.52 -14.77 -1.53
CA LYS A 77 1.39 -13.66 -1.94
C LYS A 77 1.93 -12.92 -0.73
N SER A 78 3.15 -12.40 -0.88
CA SER A 78 3.73 -11.50 0.12
C SER A 78 2.83 -10.28 0.30
N LEU A 79 2.42 -10.02 1.53
CA LEU A 79 1.52 -8.90 1.83
C LEU A 79 2.17 -7.56 1.51
N ILE A 80 3.47 -7.41 1.82
CA ILE A 80 4.17 -6.15 1.49
C ILE A 80 4.23 -5.91 -0.02
N SER A 81 4.45 -6.95 -0.82
CA SER A 81 4.44 -6.82 -2.28
C SER A 81 3.06 -6.41 -2.78
N TYR A 82 2.01 -6.96 -2.19
CA TYR A 82 0.62 -6.61 -2.51
C TYR A 82 0.35 -5.13 -2.18
N LEU A 83 0.76 -4.68 -1.00
CA LEU A 83 0.61 -3.29 -0.59
C LEU A 83 1.38 -2.34 -1.50
N CYS A 84 2.60 -2.70 -1.88
CA CYS A 84 3.41 -1.91 -2.80
C CYS A 84 2.75 -1.80 -4.18
N THR A 85 2.11 -2.86 -4.66
CA THR A 85 1.38 -2.83 -5.93
C THR A 85 0.20 -1.87 -5.86
N ILE A 86 -0.58 -1.93 -4.79
CA ILE A 86 -1.70 -1.00 -4.58
C ILE A 86 -1.18 0.45 -4.56
N ALA A 87 -0.14 0.70 -3.78
CA ALA A 87 0.44 2.04 -3.63
C ALA A 87 0.96 2.59 -4.96
N LYS A 88 1.68 1.77 -5.71
CA LYS A 88 2.20 2.15 -7.03
C LYS A 88 1.06 2.54 -7.96
N ASN A 89 0.01 1.72 -8.02
CA ASN A 89 -1.13 1.98 -8.89
C ASN A 89 -1.85 3.27 -8.49
N LEU A 90 -2.02 3.52 -7.20
CA LEU A 90 -2.63 4.75 -6.72
C LEU A 90 -1.80 5.98 -7.09
N LEU A 91 -0.48 5.90 -6.93
CA LEU A 91 0.42 7.00 -7.28
C LEU A 91 0.42 7.27 -8.78
N MET A 92 0.43 6.22 -9.61
CA MET A 92 0.34 6.36 -11.07
C MET A 92 -0.97 7.04 -11.48
N ASN A 93 -2.07 6.69 -10.84
CA ASN A 93 -3.36 7.34 -11.09
C ASN A 93 -3.32 8.83 -10.75
N VAL A 94 -2.67 9.21 -9.65
CA VAL A 94 -2.48 10.61 -9.28
C VAL A 94 -1.70 11.36 -10.37
N TYR A 95 -0.60 10.79 -10.83
CA TYR A 95 0.23 11.43 -11.85
C TYR A 95 -0.51 11.56 -13.19
N GLN A 96 -1.26 10.55 -13.59
CA GLN A 96 -2.07 10.60 -14.80
C GLN A 96 -3.11 11.71 -14.70
N ARG A 97 -3.79 11.82 -13.57
CA ARG A 97 -4.81 12.85 -13.35
C ARG A 97 -4.19 14.25 -13.42
N GLN A 98 -3.06 14.46 -12.76
CA GLN A 98 -2.35 15.74 -12.79
C GLN A 98 -1.93 16.12 -14.21
N THR A 99 -1.46 15.15 -14.99
CA THR A 99 -1.07 15.37 -16.39
C THR A 99 -2.26 15.80 -17.23
N VAL A 100 -3.39 15.10 -17.08
CA VAL A 100 -4.62 15.43 -17.81
C VAL A 100 -5.11 16.84 -17.43
N GLU A 101 -5.10 17.18 -16.15
CA GLU A 101 -5.50 18.50 -15.67
C GLU A 101 -4.60 19.60 -16.25
N TYR A 102 -3.30 19.36 -16.31
CA TYR A 102 -2.34 20.30 -16.87
C TYR A 102 -2.59 20.53 -18.37
N ILE A 103 -2.77 19.45 -19.13
CA ILE A 103 -3.05 19.53 -20.56
C ILE A 103 -4.37 20.27 -20.82
N TYR A 104 -5.39 19.98 -20.03
CA TYR A 104 -6.70 20.66 -20.15
C TYR A 104 -6.58 22.15 -19.87
N ALA A 105 -5.85 22.51 -18.79
CA ALA A 105 -5.65 23.92 -18.44
C ALA A 105 -4.92 24.67 -19.54
N GLU A 106 -3.89 24.09 -20.14
CA GLU A 106 -3.19 24.69 -21.26
C GLU A 106 -4.12 24.87 -22.48
N TYR A 107 -4.93 23.86 -22.76
CA TYR A 107 -5.90 23.93 -23.86
C TYR A 107 -6.89 25.07 -23.67
N VAL A 108 -7.42 25.23 -22.46
CA VAL A 108 -8.36 26.30 -22.13
C VAL A 108 -7.70 27.67 -22.29
N LEU A 109 -6.46 27.82 -21.84
CA LEU A 109 -5.72 29.08 -21.99
C LEU A 109 -5.47 29.45 -23.45
N GLU A 110 -5.11 28.47 -24.28
CA GLU A 110 -4.89 28.69 -25.71
C GLU A 110 -6.20 29.03 -26.45
N SER A 111 -7.33 28.50 -25.99
CA SER A 111 -8.64 28.71 -26.57
C SER A 111 -9.27 30.06 -26.24
N SER A 112 -8.76 30.69 -25.18
CA SER A 112 -9.27 31.99 -24.73
C SER A 112 -8.45 33.13 -25.30
#